data_706e8613f3220c9e837445ccbe31f0ff
#
_entry.id   706e8613f3220c9e837445ccbe31f0ff
#
_cell.length_a   1.000
_cell.length_b   1.000
_cell.length_c   1.000
_cell.angle_alpha   90.00
_cell.angle_beta   90.00
_cell.angle_gamma   90.00
#
_symmetry.space_group_name_H-M   'P 1'
#
loop_
_entity.id
_entity.type
_entity.pdbx_description
1 polymer ?
#
loop_
_entity_poly.entity_id
_entity_poly.type
_entity_poly.pdbx_seq_one_letter_code
_entity_poly.pdbx_strand_id
1 'polypeptide(L)'
;MSDYLFNLCTGYVRFKNPIVLAPMAGIVDSAFANQYASNAGLVVLGAFNLDEASIAVASKLAARGRKEFISDEPMELIKKEIRAVTSGSAVAVNVRSTTLEPLIEAAKIVKEEGAILELNAHCRQPEMLEAGIGESLLHDLPRLSAWIRAIKETGVVLSVKVRANVVNDTELARLIDKSGADIIHVDAAMEGFGADLDAILNYRDATRLFLIGNNSVTDFEAAKDMFSRGADMVSVARGVLENPKLIDELVENVTLYQKSIGWYNAPKHVCSEGDFRALAFCCLPVKPCPVHEKFRKLGYTAEEFARTKLEFAKGTMLEYGGDTCFGSHVWCCKITKPCWIRDGVLHTIGLSDVEYMKLKKQLADYVLDHARIPVNESD
;
A
#
# COMPACT_ATOMS: atom_id res chain seq x y z
N MET A 1 -23.18 -4.92 0.74
CA MET A 1 -22.50 -5.86 1.64
C MET A 1 -21.18 -6.41 1.09
N SER A 2 -20.87 -6.20 -0.21
CA SER A 2 -19.60 -6.64 -0.83
C SER A 2 -18.43 -5.70 -0.64
N ASP A 3 -18.68 -4.43 -0.33
CA ASP A 3 -17.63 -3.39 -0.39
C ASP A 3 -16.52 -3.53 0.65
N TYR A 4 -16.80 -4.12 1.80
CA TYR A 4 -15.77 -4.24 2.84
C TYR A 4 -14.79 -5.41 2.62
N LEU A 5 -15.12 -6.39 1.79
CA LEU A 5 -14.18 -7.46 1.43
C LEU A 5 -12.96 -6.95 0.67
N PHE A 6 -13.09 -5.81 -0.01
CA PHE A 6 -12.02 -5.13 -0.74
C PHE A 6 -11.61 -3.81 -0.08
N ASN A 7 -11.96 -3.62 1.19
CA ASN A 7 -11.75 -2.38 1.90
C ASN A 7 -10.29 -2.25 2.32
N LEU A 8 -9.54 -1.50 1.55
CA LEU A 8 -8.15 -1.19 1.75
C LEU A 8 -8.05 0.21 2.36
N CYS A 9 -7.43 0.36 3.53
CA CYS A 9 -7.34 1.67 4.20
C CYS A 9 -6.05 1.85 4.98
N THR A 10 -5.68 3.10 5.21
CA THR A 10 -4.61 3.50 6.13
C THR A 10 -5.00 4.82 6.80
N GLY A 11 -4.93 4.88 8.13
CA GLY A 11 -5.44 6.01 8.88
C GLY A 11 -6.89 6.32 8.51
N TYR A 12 -7.16 7.56 8.11
CA TYR A 12 -8.49 8.00 7.68
C TYR A 12 -8.76 7.82 6.18
N VAL A 13 -7.78 7.31 5.41
CA VAL A 13 -7.87 7.19 3.95
C VAL A 13 -8.30 5.78 3.54
N ARG A 14 -9.26 5.70 2.60
CA ARG A 14 -9.74 4.46 2.00
C ARG A 14 -9.39 4.41 0.52
N PHE A 15 -9.04 3.21 0.05
CA PHE A 15 -8.70 2.97 -1.35
C PHE A 15 -9.71 2.02 -1.98
N LYS A 16 -10.20 2.37 -3.17
CA LYS A 16 -11.19 1.55 -3.89
C LYS A 16 -10.60 0.29 -4.54
N ASN A 17 -9.29 0.29 -4.79
CA ASN A 17 -8.52 -0.85 -5.32
C ASN A 17 -7.02 -0.65 -5.06
N PRO A 18 -6.17 -1.67 -5.29
CA PRO A 18 -4.74 -1.60 -4.95
C PRO A 18 -3.84 -1.00 -6.06
N ILE A 19 -4.38 -0.28 -7.03
CA ILE A 19 -3.58 0.32 -8.11
C ILE A 19 -3.38 1.81 -7.86
N VAL A 20 -2.14 2.27 -8.05
CA VAL A 20 -1.70 3.63 -7.74
C VAL A 20 -1.12 4.30 -8.98
N LEU A 21 -1.49 5.55 -9.25
CA LEU A 21 -0.72 6.42 -10.13
C LEU A 21 0.42 7.05 -9.33
N ALA A 22 1.67 6.72 -9.67
CA ALA A 22 2.86 7.28 -9.04
C ALA A 22 3.12 8.72 -9.46
N PRO A 23 3.78 9.54 -8.62
CA PRO A 23 4.10 10.92 -8.97
C PRO A 23 5.17 10.97 -10.07
N MET A 24 4.95 11.85 -11.03
CA MET A 24 5.93 12.23 -12.07
C MET A 24 6.02 13.76 -12.10
N ALA A 25 7.12 14.31 -11.61
CA ALA A 25 7.33 15.75 -11.49
C ALA A 25 7.03 16.50 -12.81
N GLY A 26 6.22 17.55 -12.71
CA GLY A 26 5.79 18.36 -13.85
C GLY A 26 4.86 17.66 -14.86
N ILE A 27 4.32 16.46 -14.49
CA ILE A 27 3.42 15.69 -15.34
C ILE A 27 2.13 15.33 -14.59
N VAL A 28 2.24 14.74 -13.41
CA VAL A 28 1.07 14.26 -12.67
C VAL A 28 0.50 15.37 -11.81
N ASP A 29 -0.43 16.10 -12.40
CA ASP A 29 -1.35 17.01 -11.76
C ASP A 29 -2.76 16.40 -11.69
N SER A 30 -3.73 17.16 -11.20
CA SER A 30 -5.12 16.74 -11.13
C SER A 30 -5.75 16.45 -12.50
N ALA A 31 -5.40 17.24 -13.52
CA ALA A 31 -5.89 17.05 -14.88
C ALA A 31 -5.40 15.73 -15.47
N PHE A 32 -4.11 15.44 -15.34
CA PHE A 32 -3.53 14.16 -15.75
C PHE A 32 -4.17 12.98 -14.99
N ALA A 33 -4.31 13.11 -13.66
CA ALA A 33 -4.91 12.07 -12.83
C ALA A 33 -6.37 11.79 -13.23
N ASN A 34 -7.18 12.82 -13.45
CA ASN A 34 -8.56 12.68 -13.90
C ASN A 34 -8.68 12.03 -15.28
N GLN A 35 -7.75 12.34 -16.19
CA GLN A 35 -7.77 11.84 -17.55
C GLN A 35 -7.31 10.38 -17.66
N TYR A 36 -6.24 10.00 -16.94
CA TYR A 36 -5.55 8.72 -17.16
C TYR A 36 -5.62 7.76 -15.98
N ALA A 37 -6.11 8.19 -14.82
CA ALA A 37 -6.10 7.39 -13.61
C ALA A 37 -7.40 7.49 -12.79
N SER A 38 -8.51 7.79 -13.44
CA SER A 38 -9.80 7.96 -12.76
C SER A 38 -10.25 6.70 -12.01
N ASN A 39 -9.81 5.53 -12.43
CA ASN A 39 -10.10 4.25 -11.78
C ASN A 39 -9.04 3.81 -10.74
N ALA A 40 -7.91 4.50 -10.61
CA ALA A 40 -6.90 4.17 -9.61
C ALA A 40 -7.46 4.24 -8.19
N GLY A 41 -6.97 3.39 -7.29
CA GLY A 41 -7.28 3.46 -5.86
C GLY A 41 -6.64 4.67 -5.18
N LEU A 42 -5.47 5.07 -5.66
CA LEU A 42 -4.71 6.23 -5.18
C LEU A 42 -4.07 6.96 -6.35
N VAL A 43 -4.12 8.28 -6.35
CA VAL A 43 -3.32 9.12 -7.25
C VAL A 43 -2.34 9.94 -6.43
N VAL A 44 -1.05 9.93 -6.81
CA VAL A 44 0.00 10.68 -6.14
C VAL A 44 0.40 11.83 -7.04
N LEU A 45 -0.04 13.04 -6.69
CA LEU A 45 0.23 14.27 -7.43
C LEU A 45 1.66 14.78 -7.15
N GLY A 46 2.27 15.43 -8.10
CA GLY A 46 3.58 16.08 -7.90
C GLY A 46 4.74 15.37 -8.62
N ALA A 47 6.00 15.59 -8.20
CA ALA A 47 6.42 16.21 -6.93
C ALA A 47 6.34 17.76 -6.99
N PHE A 48 5.85 18.36 -5.91
CA PHE A 48 5.83 19.80 -5.72
C PHE A 48 7.03 20.24 -4.87
N ASN A 49 7.56 21.45 -5.15
CA ASN A 49 8.68 22.05 -4.44
C ASN A 49 8.11 23.13 -3.49
N LEU A 50 8.45 23.09 -2.20
CA LEU A 50 7.76 23.86 -1.17
C LEU A 50 8.46 25.12 -0.71
N ASP A 51 9.78 25.18 -0.83
CA ASP A 51 10.59 26.31 -0.39
C ASP A 51 11.37 26.95 -1.55
N GLU A 52 11.82 28.17 -1.34
CA GLU A 52 12.55 28.95 -2.33
C GLU A 52 13.75 28.18 -2.91
N ALA A 53 14.49 27.48 -2.05
CA ALA A 53 15.66 26.73 -2.46
C ALA A 53 15.30 25.53 -3.35
N SER A 54 14.27 24.76 -3.00
CA SER A 54 13.80 23.64 -3.84
C SER A 54 13.18 24.12 -5.15
N ILE A 55 12.47 25.25 -5.14
CA ILE A 55 11.91 25.90 -6.34
C ILE A 55 13.05 26.37 -7.26
N ALA A 56 14.11 26.96 -6.72
CA ALA A 56 15.27 27.39 -7.50
C ALA A 56 15.96 26.19 -8.18
N VAL A 57 16.07 25.05 -7.47
CA VAL A 57 16.60 23.81 -8.06
C VAL A 57 15.68 23.28 -9.16
N ALA A 58 14.37 23.24 -8.93
CA ALA A 58 13.39 22.83 -9.93
C ALA A 58 13.46 23.73 -11.19
N SER A 59 13.65 25.04 -11.00
CA SER A 59 13.81 25.99 -12.11
C SER A 59 15.08 25.72 -12.95
N LYS A 60 16.19 25.34 -12.31
CA LYS A 60 17.40 24.90 -13.03
C LYS A 60 17.15 23.63 -13.84
N LEU A 61 16.42 22.67 -13.29
CA LEU A 61 16.04 21.44 -14.00
C LEU A 61 15.11 21.73 -15.17
N ALA A 62 14.14 22.64 -14.98
CA ALA A 62 13.23 23.07 -16.04
C ALA A 62 13.97 23.78 -17.19
N ALA A 63 14.95 24.61 -16.89
CA ALA A 63 15.79 25.26 -17.88
C ALA A 63 16.59 24.26 -18.75
N ARG A 64 16.82 23.03 -18.26
CA ARG A 64 17.45 21.93 -19.03
C ARG A 64 16.42 21.04 -19.76
N GLY A 65 15.15 21.46 -19.80
CA GLY A 65 14.08 20.75 -20.49
C GLY A 65 13.38 19.67 -19.68
N ARG A 66 13.67 19.54 -18.37
CA ARG A 66 12.94 18.64 -17.50
C ARG A 66 11.61 19.29 -17.08
N LYS A 67 10.53 18.52 -17.08
CA LYS A 67 9.26 19.00 -16.53
C LYS A 67 9.33 19.05 -15.00
N GLU A 68 8.92 20.17 -14.42
CA GLU A 68 8.82 20.38 -12.98
C GLU A 68 7.60 21.26 -12.66
N PHE A 69 7.00 21.07 -11.49
CA PHE A 69 6.00 22.02 -10.96
C PHE A 69 6.72 23.16 -10.25
N ILE A 70 6.54 24.37 -10.72
CA ILE A 70 7.12 25.59 -10.21
C ILE A 70 5.98 26.56 -9.88
N SER A 71 5.94 27.04 -8.65
CA SER A 71 4.93 28.01 -8.19
C SER A 71 5.52 28.90 -7.12
N ASP A 72 5.16 30.17 -7.15
CA ASP A 72 5.48 31.13 -6.09
C ASP A 72 4.56 30.94 -4.85
N GLU A 73 3.44 30.22 -5.04
CA GLU A 73 2.46 29.89 -3.99
C GLU A 73 2.25 28.36 -3.92
N PRO A 74 3.25 27.59 -3.50
CA PRO A 74 3.17 26.13 -3.56
C PRO A 74 2.05 25.53 -2.68
N MET A 75 1.72 26.15 -1.57
CA MET A 75 0.67 25.68 -0.68
C MET A 75 -0.73 25.83 -1.30
N GLU A 76 -0.99 26.95 -1.96
CA GLU A 76 -2.24 27.16 -2.70
C GLU A 76 -2.33 26.25 -3.93
N LEU A 77 -1.21 26.02 -4.62
CA LEU A 77 -1.18 25.07 -5.73
C LEU A 77 -1.55 23.66 -5.25
N ILE A 78 -0.95 23.17 -4.17
CA ILE A 78 -1.27 21.85 -3.59
C ILE A 78 -2.76 21.73 -3.26
N LYS A 79 -3.31 22.71 -2.56
CA LYS A 79 -4.71 22.73 -2.18
C LYS A 79 -5.66 22.72 -3.39
N LYS A 80 -5.33 23.51 -4.41
CA LYS A 80 -6.06 23.54 -5.69
C LYS A 80 -6.02 22.19 -6.37
N GLU A 81 -4.85 21.60 -6.47
CA GLU A 81 -4.67 20.31 -7.16
C GLU A 81 -5.40 19.17 -6.45
N ILE A 82 -5.37 19.11 -5.11
CA ILE A 82 -6.14 18.09 -4.35
C ILE A 82 -7.61 18.21 -4.66
N ARG A 83 -8.19 19.43 -4.58
CA ARG A 83 -9.61 19.69 -4.80
C ARG A 83 -10.07 19.46 -6.22
N ALA A 84 -9.17 19.56 -7.19
CA ALA A 84 -9.46 19.36 -8.61
C ALA A 84 -9.48 17.88 -9.03
N VAL A 85 -9.08 16.94 -8.16
CA VAL A 85 -9.26 15.50 -8.43
C VAL A 85 -10.72 15.11 -8.23
N THR A 86 -11.38 14.67 -9.30
CA THR A 86 -12.83 14.37 -9.32
C THR A 86 -13.17 12.89 -9.41
N SER A 87 -12.16 12.04 -9.53
CA SER A 87 -12.30 10.61 -9.83
C SER A 87 -12.79 9.72 -8.68
N GLY A 88 -12.91 10.27 -7.45
CA GLY A 88 -13.18 9.48 -6.24
C GLY A 88 -12.03 8.56 -5.83
N SER A 89 -10.85 8.72 -6.43
CA SER A 89 -9.61 8.11 -5.96
C SER A 89 -9.12 8.80 -4.70
N ALA A 90 -8.46 8.07 -3.80
CA ALA A 90 -7.69 8.73 -2.75
C ALA A 90 -6.58 9.59 -3.39
N VAL A 91 -6.21 10.67 -2.72
CA VAL A 91 -5.20 11.61 -3.21
C VAL A 91 -4.01 11.63 -2.26
N ALA A 92 -2.82 11.56 -2.81
CA ALA A 92 -1.57 11.87 -2.12
C ALA A 92 -0.86 13.01 -2.84
N VAL A 93 -0.05 13.76 -2.10
CA VAL A 93 0.77 14.85 -2.63
C VAL A 93 2.23 14.58 -2.32
N ASN A 94 3.02 14.34 -3.35
CA ASN A 94 4.46 14.15 -3.23
C ASN A 94 5.16 15.50 -3.19
N VAL A 95 5.95 15.73 -2.14
CA VAL A 95 6.56 17.03 -1.84
C VAL A 95 8.06 16.95 -1.60
N ARG A 96 8.76 18.05 -1.92
CA ARG A 96 10.18 18.26 -1.72
C ARG A 96 10.40 19.59 -1.00
N SER A 97 11.34 19.62 -0.08
CA SER A 97 11.79 20.81 0.62
C SER A 97 13.22 20.64 1.08
N THR A 98 13.95 21.72 1.24
CA THR A 98 15.29 21.74 1.86
C THR A 98 15.22 21.85 3.39
N THR A 99 14.08 22.31 3.91
CA THR A 99 13.84 22.55 5.35
C THR A 99 12.54 21.87 5.80
N LEU A 100 12.36 21.78 7.12
CA LEU A 100 11.24 21.06 7.72
C LEU A 100 9.95 21.88 7.75
N GLU A 101 10.04 23.18 7.98
CA GLU A 101 8.88 24.03 8.22
C GLU A 101 7.85 23.99 7.09
N PRO A 102 8.24 24.11 5.80
CA PRO A 102 7.27 24.01 4.69
C PRO A 102 6.61 22.62 4.59
N LEU A 103 7.32 21.55 5.02
CA LEU A 103 6.74 20.20 5.07
C LEU A 103 5.64 20.10 6.13
N ILE A 104 5.83 20.74 7.30
CA ILE A 104 4.81 20.78 8.36
C ILE A 104 3.59 21.60 7.89
N GLU A 105 3.80 22.72 7.21
CA GLU A 105 2.73 23.53 6.66
C GLU A 105 1.91 22.75 5.62
N ALA A 106 2.59 22.13 4.65
CA ALA A 106 1.95 21.28 3.66
C ALA A 106 1.19 20.11 4.31
N ALA A 107 1.75 19.50 5.37
CA ALA A 107 1.11 18.41 6.09
C ALA A 107 -0.23 18.82 6.72
N LYS A 108 -0.32 20.00 7.28
CA LYS A 108 -1.57 20.53 7.85
C LYS A 108 -2.63 20.72 6.75
N ILE A 109 -2.25 21.36 5.64
CA ILE A 109 -3.14 21.58 4.50
C ILE A 109 -3.63 20.25 3.92
N VAL A 110 -2.71 19.33 3.66
CA VAL A 110 -3.02 18.02 3.08
C VAL A 110 -3.95 17.21 3.99
N LYS A 111 -3.76 17.28 5.31
CA LYS A 111 -4.66 16.66 6.28
C LYS A 111 -6.07 17.28 6.26
N GLU A 112 -6.17 18.60 6.23
CA GLU A 112 -7.45 19.33 6.16
C GLU A 112 -8.24 18.96 4.89
N GLU A 113 -7.56 18.72 3.79
CA GLU A 113 -8.17 18.24 2.53
C GLU A 113 -8.42 16.71 2.52
N GLY A 114 -8.12 15.99 3.61
CA GLY A 114 -8.35 14.53 3.71
C GLY A 114 -7.41 13.69 2.85
N ALA A 115 -6.29 14.25 2.42
CA ALA A 115 -5.30 13.61 1.55
C ALA A 115 -4.10 13.06 2.33
N ILE A 116 -3.17 12.42 1.63
CA ILE A 116 -1.93 11.84 2.13
C ILE A 116 -0.78 12.76 1.76
N LEU A 117 0.11 13.06 2.70
CA LEU A 117 1.40 13.67 2.37
C LEU A 117 2.40 12.58 2.01
N GLU A 118 3.10 12.73 0.88
CA GLU A 118 4.20 11.85 0.52
C GLU A 118 5.53 12.61 0.51
N LEU A 119 6.40 12.31 1.48
CA LEU A 119 7.75 12.85 1.54
C LEU A 119 8.61 12.21 0.45
N ASN A 120 9.21 13.03 -0.41
CA ASN A 120 10.10 12.55 -1.46
C ASN A 120 11.52 12.32 -0.92
N ALA A 121 11.87 11.06 -0.71
CA ALA A 121 13.24 10.60 -0.42
C ALA A 121 13.78 9.72 -1.57
N HIS A 122 13.46 10.08 -2.83
CA HIS A 122 13.68 9.21 -3.99
C HIS A 122 14.35 9.91 -5.17
N CYS A 123 14.15 11.24 -5.34
CA CYS A 123 14.73 11.99 -6.46
C CYS A 123 16.25 11.96 -6.44
N ARG A 124 16.90 11.62 -7.59
CA ARG A 124 18.35 11.44 -7.72
C ARG A 124 19.04 12.41 -8.68
N GLN A 125 18.36 13.49 -9.09
CA GLN A 125 18.98 14.50 -9.93
C GLN A 125 20.11 15.18 -9.15
N PRO A 126 21.31 15.35 -9.76
CA PRO A 126 22.47 15.89 -9.05
C PRO A 126 22.16 17.20 -8.29
N GLU A 127 21.43 18.11 -8.92
CA GLU A 127 21.05 19.38 -8.31
C GLU A 127 20.13 19.23 -7.09
N MET A 128 19.26 18.20 -7.10
CA MET A 128 18.43 17.88 -5.93
C MET A 128 19.27 17.29 -4.82
N LEU A 129 20.21 16.40 -5.14
CA LEU A 129 21.12 15.80 -4.15
C LEU A 129 22.03 16.86 -3.52
N GLU A 130 22.61 17.76 -4.31
CA GLU A 130 23.44 18.88 -3.83
C GLU A 130 22.66 19.82 -2.89
N ALA A 131 21.37 20.00 -3.12
CA ALA A 131 20.49 20.78 -2.26
C ALA A 131 19.98 20.00 -1.02
N GLY A 132 20.41 18.78 -0.82
CA GLY A 132 19.96 17.95 0.31
C GLY A 132 18.51 17.46 0.20
N ILE A 133 17.98 17.32 -1.02
CA ILE A 133 16.60 16.91 -1.32
C ILE A 133 16.57 15.49 -1.90
N GLY A 134 15.43 14.84 -1.77
CA GLY A 134 15.20 13.55 -2.41
C GLY A 134 16.04 12.44 -1.80
N GLU A 135 16.73 11.66 -2.64
CA GLU A 135 17.54 10.51 -2.22
C GLU A 135 18.64 10.87 -1.21
N SER A 136 19.10 12.14 -1.16
CA SER A 136 20.06 12.60 -0.15
C SER A 136 19.59 12.37 1.29
N LEU A 137 18.27 12.36 1.53
CA LEU A 137 17.69 12.04 2.84
C LEU A 137 17.96 10.61 3.28
N LEU A 138 18.19 9.69 2.35
CA LEU A 138 18.54 8.30 2.66
C LEU A 138 19.96 8.17 3.22
N HIS A 139 20.82 9.14 2.93
CA HIS A 139 22.19 9.20 3.47
C HIS A 139 22.28 9.99 4.80
N ASP A 140 21.16 10.58 5.25
CA ASP A 140 21.02 11.27 6.53
C ASP A 140 19.83 10.72 7.30
N LEU A 141 19.95 9.48 7.76
CA LEU A 141 18.88 8.77 8.47
C LEU A 141 18.41 9.48 9.76
N PRO A 142 19.27 10.14 10.55
CA PRO A 142 18.83 10.95 11.68
C PRO A 142 17.89 12.09 11.26
N ARG A 143 18.22 12.83 10.20
CA ARG A 143 17.39 13.89 9.64
C ARG A 143 16.06 13.35 9.11
N LEU A 144 16.09 12.27 8.33
CA LEU A 144 14.89 11.63 7.81
C LEU A 144 13.95 11.22 8.96
N SER A 145 14.48 10.57 10.00
CA SER A 145 13.70 10.15 11.17
C SER A 145 13.08 11.35 11.92
N ALA A 146 13.87 12.41 12.13
CA ALA A 146 13.39 13.63 12.78
C ALA A 146 12.25 14.30 11.99
N TRP A 147 12.40 14.39 10.68
CA TRP A 147 11.38 14.96 9.79
C TRP A 147 10.08 14.14 9.77
N ILE A 148 10.19 12.81 9.66
CA ILE A 148 9.00 11.93 9.73
C ILE A 148 8.24 12.17 11.04
N ARG A 149 8.92 12.18 12.19
CA ARG A 149 8.29 12.41 13.49
C ARG A 149 7.58 13.75 13.56
N ALA A 150 8.27 14.83 13.18
CA ALA A 150 7.71 16.18 13.22
C ALA A 150 6.49 16.33 12.28
N ILE A 151 6.55 15.77 11.08
CA ILE A 151 5.41 15.75 10.16
C ILE A 151 4.23 14.96 10.79
N LYS A 152 4.51 13.82 11.42
CA LYS A 152 3.47 12.98 12.05
C LYS A 152 2.79 13.64 13.24
N GLU A 153 3.42 14.59 13.92
CA GLU A 153 2.78 15.39 14.97
C GLU A 153 1.58 16.20 14.47
N THR A 154 1.51 16.51 13.17
CA THR A 154 0.33 17.13 12.56
C THR A 154 -0.88 16.20 12.48
N GLY A 155 -0.67 14.89 12.59
CA GLY A 155 -1.67 13.85 12.44
C GLY A 155 -2.07 13.56 10.98
N VAL A 156 -1.27 14.01 10.00
CA VAL A 156 -1.46 13.64 8.58
C VAL A 156 -1.13 12.17 8.38
N VAL A 157 -1.79 11.51 7.42
CA VAL A 157 -1.33 10.22 6.90
C VAL A 157 -0.09 10.48 6.04
N LEU A 158 1.04 9.89 6.45
CA LEU A 158 2.35 10.14 5.85
C LEU A 158 2.85 8.92 5.08
N SER A 159 3.10 9.11 3.79
CA SER A 159 3.88 8.22 2.93
C SER A 159 5.32 8.71 2.83
N VAL A 160 6.27 7.78 2.81
CA VAL A 160 7.67 8.09 2.51
C VAL A 160 8.05 7.35 1.23
N LYS A 161 8.34 8.11 0.15
CA LYS A 161 8.80 7.53 -1.10
C LYS A 161 10.30 7.39 -1.10
N VAL A 162 10.76 6.14 -1.18
CA VAL A 162 12.18 5.79 -1.13
C VAL A 162 12.62 5.05 -2.38
N ARG A 163 13.94 4.97 -2.59
CA ARG A 163 14.57 4.13 -3.58
C ARG A 163 15.25 2.94 -2.89
N ALA A 164 15.00 1.75 -3.40
CA ALA A 164 15.66 0.55 -2.92
C ALA A 164 17.15 0.52 -3.32
N ASN A 165 17.95 -0.22 -2.57
CA ASN A 165 19.38 -0.45 -2.85
C ASN A 165 20.28 0.80 -2.78
N VAL A 166 19.82 1.90 -2.19
CA VAL A 166 20.64 3.10 -1.93
C VAL A 166 21.40 2.97 -0.62
N VAL A 167 20.70 2.46 0.40
CA VAL A 167 21.25 2.13 1.72
C VAL A 167 20.74 0.76 2.13
N ASN A 168 21.01 0.30 3.34
CA ASN A 168 20.44 -0.96 3.80
C ASN A 168 18.90 -0.86 3.91
N ASP A 169 18.18 -1.53 3.00
CA ASP A 169 16.72 -1.47 2.88
C ASP A 169 16.02 -1.91 4.17
N THR A 170 16.53 -2.95 4.84
CA THR A 170 15.96 -3.47 6.10
C THR A 170 16.09 -2.46 7.23
N GLU A 171 17.22 -1.79 7.35
CA GLU A 171 17.46 -0.76 8.36
C GLU A 171 16.62 0.48 8.07
N LEU A 172 16.56 0.91 6.82
CA LEU A 172 15.73 2.03 6.36
C LEU A 172 14.25 1.77 6.66
N ALA A 173 13.73 0.61 6.30
CA ALA A 173 12.34 0.23 6.55
C ALA A 173 11.98 0.29 8.04
N ARG A 174 12.85 -0.28 8.89
CA ARG A 174 12.66 -0.25 10.35
C ARG A 174 12.74 1.17 10.93
N LEU A 175 13.61 2.01 10.38
CA LEU A 175 13.74 3.40 10.82
C LEU A 175 12.45 4.18 10.48
N ILE A 176 11.96 4.06 9.25
CA ILE A 176 10.74 4.74 8.80
C ILE A 176 9.53 4.30 9.64
N ASP A 177 9.40 2.98 9.90
CA ASP A 177 8.35 2.40 10.76
C ASP A 177 8.44 2.97 12.19
N LYS A 178 9.60 2.90 12.83
CA LYS A 178 9.83 3.43 14.17
C LYS A 178 9.65 4.94 14.28
N SER A 179 9.79 5.66 13.18
CA SER A 179 9.59 7.11 13.11
C SER A 179 8.12 7.49 12.99
N GLY A 180 7.21 6.51 12.74
CA GLY A 180 5.77 6.69 12.77
C GLY A 180 5.13 7.01 11.43
N ALA A 181 5.79 6.78 10.29
CA ALA A 181 5.14 6.84 8.99
C ALA A 181 4.00 5.80 8.89
N ASP A 182 3.04 6.03 8.00
CA ASP A 182 1.92 5.12 7.75
C ASP A 182 2.16 4.25 6.51
N ILE A 183 2.85 4.81 5.52
CA ILE A 183 3.07 4.20 4.21
C ILE A 183 4.55 4.29 3.86
N ILE A 184 5.07 3.23 3.24
CA ILE A 184 6.35 3.26 2.54
C ILE A 184 6.13 2.95 1.07
N HIS A 185 6.58 3.85 0.19
CA HIS A 185 6.43 3.74 -1.27
C HIS A 185 7.79 3.45 -1.87
N VAL A 186 8.04 2.21 -2.26
CA VAL A 186 9.37 1.73 -2.66
C VAL A 186 9.52 1.74 -4.18
N ASP A 187 10.43 2.56 -4.70
CA ASP A 187 10.95 2.43 -6.06
C ASP A 187 12.03 1.34 -6.08
N ALA A 188 11.63 0.13 -6.46
CA ALA A 188 12.47 -1.05 -6.54
C ALA A 188 13.25 -1.12 -7.85
N ALA A 189 13.79 0.00 -8.34
CA ALA A 189 14.52 0.04 -9.59
C ALA A 189 15.84 -0.74 -9.50
N MET A 190 16.02 -1.66 -10.45
CA MET A 190 17.29 -2.33 -10.72
C MET A 190 17.80 -1.88 -12.07
N GLU A 191 19.03 -1.39 -12.14
CA GLU A 191 19.57 -0.84 -13.36
C GLU A 191 19.72 -1.94 -14.43
N GLY A 192 19.02 -1.78 -15.56
CA GLY A 192 19.04 -2.74 -16.67
C GLY A 192 18.17 -3.99 -16.53
N PHE A 193 17.50 -4.21 -15.38
CA PHE A 193 16.82 -5.49 -15.08
C PHE A 193 15.34 -5.36 -14.62
N GLY A 194 14.75 -4.19 -14.70
CA GLY A 194 13.36 -3.99 -14.26
C GLY A 194 13.23 -3.73 -12.76
N ALA A 195 12.33 -4.43 -12.08
CA ALA A 195 12.11 -4.27 -10.65
C ALA A 195 12.88 -5.31 -9.83
N ASP A 196 13.50 -4.87 -8.74
CA ASP A 196 14.06 -5.74 -7.71
C ASP A 196 12.93 -6.21 -6.77
N LEU A 197 12.39 -7.38 -7.07
CA LEU A 197 11.32 -7.96 -6.28
C LEU A 197 11.79 -8.45 -4.91
N ASP A 198 13.06 -8.76 -4.75
CA ASP A 198 13.63 -9.17 -3.46
C ASP A 198 13.76 -7.97 -2.52
N ALA A 199 14.01 -6.77 -3.06
CA ALA A 199 13.94 -5.54 -2.28
C ALA A 199 12.53 -5.33 -1.71
N ILE A 200 11.46 -5.52 -2.50
CA ILE A 200 10.07 -5.44 -1.99
C ILE A 200 9.84 -6.43 -0.84
N LEU A 201 10.33 -7.66 -0.98
CA LEU A 201 10.24 -8.67 0.08
C LEU A 201 11.03 -8.26 1.34
N ASN A 202 12.24 -7.69 1.18
CA ASN A 202 13.05 -7.20 2.30
C ASN A 202 12.33 -6.09 3.08
N TYR A 203 11.72 -5.13 2.37
CA TYR A 203 10.88 -4.10 3.01
C TYR A 203 9.71 -4.75 3.75
N ARG A 204 9.00 -5.68 3.13
CA ARG A 204 7.87 -6.37 3.76
C ARG A 204 8.25 -7.16 5.01
N ASP A 205 9.40 -7.83 5.00
CA ASP A 205 9.87 -8.58 6.16
C ASP A 205 10.37 -7.68 7.29
N ALA A 206 10.81 -6.47 6.96
CA ALA A 206 11.37 -5.52 7.91
C ALA A 206 10.33 -4.61 8.57
N THR A 207 9.20 -4.33 7.92
CA THR A 207 8.22 -3.34 8.39
C THR A 207 6.78 -3.84 8.29
N ARG A 208 5.92 -3.22 9.08
CA ARG A 208 4.46 -3.38 9.09
C ARG A 208 3.72 -2.32 8.28
N LEU A 209 4.44 -1.30 7.84
CA LEU A 209 3.87 -0.19 7.12
C LEU A 209 3.09 -0.66 5.89
N PHE A 210 2.11 0.14 5.51
CA PHE A 210 1.45 -0.03 4.23
C PHE A 210 2.48 0.11 3.12
N LEU A 211 2.66 -0.93 2.31
CA LEU A 211 3.73 -1.01 1.33
C LEU A 211 3.20 -0.81 -0.09
N ILE A 212 3.69 0.22 -0.76
CA ILE A 212 3.44 0.45 -2.18
C ILE A 212 4.69 0.04 -2.96
N GLY A 213 4.56 -0.96 -3.83
CA GLY A 213 5.62 -1.36 -4.75
C GLY A 213 5.58 -0.54 -6.04
N ASN A 214 6.74 -0.10 -6.50
CA ASN A 214 6.90 0.69 -7.72
C ASN A 214 8.07 0.20 -8.55
N ASN A 215 8.02 0.41 -9.80
CA ASN A 215 8.96 0.19 -10.89
C ASN A 215 8.55 -0.95 -11.84
N SER A 216 8.75 -0.71 -13.12
CA SER A 216 8.56 -1.67 -14.22
C SER A 216 7.21 -2.38 -14.25
N VAL A 217 6.18 -1.77 -13.67
CA VAL A 217 4.81 -2.28 -13.72
C VAL A 217 4.16 -1.80 -15.02
N THR A 218 4.17 -2.67 -16.02
CA THR A 218 3.65 -2.41 -17.36
C THR A 218 2.48 -3.31 -17.73
N ASP A 219 2.19 -4.32 -16.91
CA ASP A 219 1.12 -5.27 -17.12
C ASP A 219 0.68 -5.95 -15.82
N PHE A 220 -0.30 -6.84 -15.92
CA PHE A 220 -0.85 -7.57 -14.79
C PHE A 220 0.17 -8.53 -14.13
N GLU A 221 1.02 -9.20 -14.89
CA GLU A 221 1.98 -10.15 -14.30
C GLU A 221 3.03 -9.40 -13.47
N ALA A 222 3.52 -8.26 -13.93
CA ALA A 222 4.42 -7.41 -13.15
C ALA A 222 3.75 -6.89 -11.85
N ALA A 223 2.47 -6.51 -11.93
CA ALA A 223 1.72 -6.13 -10.72
C ALA A 223 1.56 -7.31 -9.76
N LYS A 224 1.21 -8.48 -10.25
CA LYS A 224 1.05 -9.71 -9.47
C LYS A 224 2.36 -10.14 -8.79
N ASP A 225 3.49 -9.97 -9.46
CA ASP A 225 4.80 -10.22 -8.87
C ASP A 225 5.10 -9.31 -7.69
N MET A 226 4.81 -8.00 -7.79
CA MET A 226 4.92 -7.05 -6.68
C MET A 226 4.04 -7.47 -5.49
N PHE A 227 2.78 -7.81 -5.74
CA PHE A 227 1.88 -8.31 -4.70
C PHE A 227 2.40 -9.61 -4.07
N SER A 228 2.96 -10.51 -4.88
CA SER A 228 3.51 -11.79 -4.39
C SER A 228 4.68 -11.60 -3.44
N ARG A 229 5.36 -10.46 -3.49
CA ARG A 229 6.46 -10.07 -2.59
C ARG A 229 6.00 -9.24 -1.41
N GLY A 230 4.69 -9.01 -1.28
CA GLY A 230 4.09 -8.41 -0.09
C GLY A 230 3.73 -6.94 -0.21
N ALA A 231 3.73 -6.36 -1.41
CA ALA A 231 3.15 -5.05 -1.62
C ALA A 231 1.64 -5.07 -1.32
N ASP A 232 1.14 -4.06 -0.63
CA ASP A 232 -0.29 -3.86 -0.38
C ASP A 232 -0.95 -3.15 -1.57
N MET A 233 -0.22 -2.28 -2.23
CA MET A 233 -0.59 -1.63 -3.48
C MET A 233 0.59 -1.61 -4.45
N VAL A 234 0.28 -1.41 -5.72
CA VAL A 234 1.27 -1.34 -6.80
C VAL A 234 1.09 -0.04 -7.57
N SER A 235 2.19 0.67 -7.80
CA SER A 235 2.16 1.97 -8.48
C SER A 235 2.77 1.92 -9.87
N VAL A 236 2.13 2.68 -10.77
CA VAL A 236 2.52 2.85 -12.17
C VAL A 236 2.95 4.30 -12.41
N ALA A 237 4.03 4.50 -13.13
CA ALA A 237 4.51 5.81 -13.54
C ALA A 237 4.48 5.92 -15.09
N ARG A 238 5.64 5.86 -15.72
CA ARG A 238 5.80 6.09 -17.17
C ARG A 238 4.99 5.16 -18.06
N GLY A 239 4.66 3.95 -17.60
CA GLY A 239 3.82 3.03 -18.34
C GLY A 239 2.47 3.62 -18.80
N VAL A 240 1.90 4.58 -18.04
CA VAL A 240 0.67 5.29 -18.42
C VAL A 240 0.88 6.21 -19.62
N LEU A 241 2.10 6.72 -19.83
CA LEU A 241 2.42 7.56 -20.98
C LEU A 241 2.50 6.73 -22.27
N GLU A 242 2.88 5.46 -22.16
CA GLU A 242 2.99 4.51 -23.28
C GLU A 242 1.64 3.82 -23.52
N ASN A 243 0.93 3.44 -22.46
CA ASN A 243 -0.41 2.87 -22.53
C ASN A 243 -1.38 3.67 -21.64
N PRO A 244 -2.14 4.61 -22.20
CA PRO A 244 -3.11 5.42 -21.44
C PRO A 244 -4.22 4.63 -20.73
N LYS A 245 -4.43 3.36 -21.10
CA LYS A 245 -5.42 2.45 -20.48
C LYS A 245 -4.81 1.54 -19.43
N LEU A 246 -3.52 1.62 -19.18
CA LEU A 246 -2.80 0.68 -18.31
C LEU A 246 -3.44 0.58 -16.91
N ILE A 247 -3.85 1.69 -16.32
CA ILE A 247 -4.48 1.68 -14.99
C ILE A 247 -5.81 0.94 -15.02
N ASP A 248 -6.64 1.18 -16.01
CA ASP A 248 -7.94 0.51 -16.16
C ASP A 248 -7.76 -1.00 -16.34
N GLU A 249 -6.85 -1.40 -17.20
CA GLU A 249 -6.49 -2.81 -17.45
C GLU A 249 -5.96 -3.50 -16.19
N LEU A 250 -5.11 -2.82 -15.44
CA LEU A 250 -4.59 -3.33 -14.17
C LEU A 250 -5.69 -3.48 -13.11
N VAL A 251 -6.55 -2.46 -12.97
CA VAL A 251 -7.67 -2.51 -12.01
C VAL A 251 -8.61 -3.67 -12.33
N GLU A 252 -8.96 -3.85 -13.59
CA GLU A 252 -9.82 -4.96 -14.03
C GLU A 252 -9.16 -6.32 -13.74
N ASN A 253 -7.95 -6.53 -14.24
CA ASN A 253 -7.24 -7.81 -14.12
C ASN A 253 -6.92 -8.16 -12.66
N VAL A 254 -6.48 -7.21 -11.85
CA VAL A 254 -6.23 -7.42 -10.42
C VAL A 254 -7.52 -7.74 -9.67
N THR A 255 -8.62 -7.06 -9.98
CA THR A 255 -9.93 -7.34 -9.38
C THR A 255 -10.40 -8.74 -9.72
N LEU A 256 -10.30 -9.17 -10.98
CA LEU A 256 -10.64 -10.52 -11.41
C LEU A 256 -9.77 -11.57 -10.71
N TYR A 257 -8.47 -11.31 -10.62
CA TYR A 257 -7.53 -12.20 -9.93
C TYR A 257 -7.86 -12.30 -8.44
N GLN A 258 -8.08 -11.18 -7.75
CA GLN A 258 -8.47 -11.16 -6.35
C GLN A 258 -9.73 -12.01 -6.10
N LYS A 259 -10.74 -11.83 -6.93
CA LYS A 259 -11.99 -12.62 -6.86
C LYS A 259 -11.73 -14.10 -7.11
N SER A 260 -10.90 -14.44 -8.09
CA SER A 260 -10.65 -15.83 -8.49
C SER A 260 -9.91 -16.64 -7.43
N ILE A 261 -9.01 -16.01 -6.66
CA ILE A 261 -8.22 -16.69 -5.63
C ILE A 261 -8.68 -16.41 -4.20
N GLY A 262 -9.71 -15.55 -4.03
CA GLY A 262 -10.19 -15.12 -2.73
C GLY A 262 -9.18 -14.26 -1.98
N TRP A 263 -8.36 -13.50 -2.71
CA TRP A 263 -7.44 -12.56 -2.11
C TRP A 263 -8.11 -11.22 -1.86
N TYR A 264 -8.11 -10.81 -0.62
CA TYR A 264 -8.63 -9.53 -0.18
C TYR A 264 -7.53 -8.78 0.55
N ASN A 265 -7.30 -7.54 0.15
CA ASN A 265 -6.26 -6.72 0.77
C ASN A 265 -6.71 -6.21 2.14
N ALA A 266 -5.98 -6.56 3.17
CA ALA A 266 -6.01 -5.85 4.44
C ALA A 266 -4.61 -5.32 4.73
N PRO A 267 -4.45 -4.01 4.88
CA PRO A 267 -3.17 -3.45 5.29
C PRO A 267 -2.79 -4.00 6.65
N LYS A 268 -1.57 -4.45 6.80
CA LYS A 268 -1.09 -5.09 8.03
C LYS A 268 -1.09 -4.15 9.24
N HIS A 269 -0.87 -2.87 9.02
CA HIS A 269 -0.90 -1.88 10.11
C HIS A 269 -2.29 -1.70 10.71
N VAL A 270 -3.34 -1.90 9.93
CA VAL A 270 -4.72 -1.92 10.45
C VAL A 270 -4.90 -3.00 11.49
N CYS A 271 -4.24 -4.14 11.32
CA CYS A 271 -4.29 -5.23 12.26
C CYS A 271 -3.56 -4.89 13.59
N SER A 272 -2.55 -4.03 13.59
CA SER A 272 -1.81 -3.65 14.80
C SER A 272 -2.59 -2.73 15.72
N GLU A 273 -3.58 -2.01 15.19
CA GLU A 273 -4.40 -1.05 15.92
C GLU A 273 -5.75 -1.63 16.40
N GLY A 274 -5.99 -2.91 16.15
CA GLY A 274 -7.25 -3.56 16.53
C GLY A 274 -8.41 -3.29 15.59
N ASP A 275 -8.21 -2.60 14.48
CA ASP A 275 -9.17 -2.52 13.39
C ASP A 275 -9.04 -3.75 12.48
N PHE A 276 -9.58 -4.79 12.94
CA PHE A 276 -9.51 -6.10 12.33
C PHE A 276 -10.60 -6.26 11.29
N ARG A 277 -10.45 -5.61 10.20
CA ARG A 277 -11.38 -5.85 9.10
C ARG A 277 -11.00 -7.12 8.46
N ALA A 278 -11.64 -8.10 8.60
CA ALA A 278 -11.45 -9.11 7.67
C ALA A 278 -10.98 -10.42 8.13
N LEU A 279 -11.89 -11.00 8.74
CA LEU A 279 -12.04 -12.44 8.71
C LEU A 279 -11.87 -13.03 7.29
N ALA A 280 -12.09 -12.23 6.27
CA ALA A 280 -11.99 -12.64 4.88
C ALA A 280 -10.60 -12.49 4.28
N PHE A 281 -9.69 -11.77 4.93
CA PHE A 281 -8.40 -11.46 4.33
C PHE A 281 -7.36 -12.53 4.62
N CYS A 282 -6.68 -12.96 3.58
CA CYS A 282 -5.37 -13.55 3.74
C CYS A 282 -4.34 -12.43 3.94
N CYS A 283 -3.49 -12.55 4.94
CA CYS A 283 -2.48 -11.54 5.26
C CYS A 283 -1.50 -11.25 4.14
N LEU A 284 -1.45 -12.05 3.10
CA LEU A 284 -0.54 -11.90 1.99
C LEU A 284 -1.20 -12.43 0.72
N PRO A 285 -1.14 -11.64 -0.35
CA PRO A 285 -1.49 -12.09 -1.70
C PRO A 285 -0.44 -13.05 -2.27
N VAL A 286 0.27 -13.77 -1.46
CA VAL A 286 1.60 -14.29 -1.79
C VAL A 286 1.59 -15.58 -2.54
N LYS A 287 0.69 -16.25 -2.82
CA LYS A 287 0.56 -17.48 -3.62
C LYS A 287 -0.86 -17.99 -3.44
N PRO A 288 -1.45 -18.62 -4.42
CA PRO A 288 -2.71 -19.32 -4.26
C PRO A 288 -2.62 -20.17 -3.01
N CYS A 289 -3.45 -19.88 -2.01
CA CYS A 289 -3.52 -20.73 -0.83
C CYS A 289 -4.09 -22.07 -1.29
N PRO A 290 -3.39 -23.19 -1.07
CA PRO A 290 -3.87 -24.52 -1.50
C PRO A 290 -5.27 -24.83 -0.97
N VAL A 291 -5.64 -24.26 0.15
CA VAL A 291 -6.97 -24.40 0.75
C VAL A 291 -8.00 -23.60 -0.04
N HIS A 292 -7.71 -22.36 -0.40
CA HIS A 292 -8.59 -21.58 -1.28
C HIS A 292 -8.74 -22.24 -2.64
N GLU A 293 -7.67 -22.79 -3.18
CA GLU A 293 -7.73 -23.51 -4.46
C GLU A 293 -8.61 -24.76 -4.37
N LYS A 294 -8.51 -25.51 -3.26
CA LYS A 294 -9.37 -26.67 -3.02
C LYS A 294 -10.83 -26.27 -2.87
N PHE A 295 -11.13 -25.20 -2.12
CA PHE A 295 -12.52 -24.72 -1.99
C PHE A 295 -13.07 -24.18 -3.31
N ARG A 296 -12.26 -23.50 -4.09
CA ARG A 296 -12.66 -23.09 -5.44
C ARG A 296 -13.01 -24.29 -6.32
N LYS A 297 -12.23 -25.38 -6.26
CA LYS A 297 -12.52 -26.63 -6.96
C LYS A 297 -13.82 -27.30 -6.45
N LEU A 298 -14.21 -27.04 -5.21
CA LEU A 298 -15.47 -27.48 -4.62
C LEU A 298 -16.64 -26.49 -4.89
N GLY A 299 -16.42 -25.48 -5.72
CA GLY A 299 -17.44 -24.50 -6.10
C GLY A 299 -17.65 -23.36 -5.10
N TYR A 300 -16.84 -23.24 -4.05
CA TYR A 300 -16.92 -22.11 -3.14
C TYR A 300 -16.38 -20.83 -3.77
N THR A 301 -17.18 -19.79 -3.68
CA THR A 301 -16.69 -18.43 -3.95
C THR A 301 -15.90 -17.91 -2.76
N ALA A 302 -15.06 -16.90 -2.99
CA ALA A 302 -14.32 -16.21 -1.93
C ALA A 302 -15.26 -15.60 -0.86
N GLU A 303 -16.42 -15.15 -1.28
CA GLU A 303 -17.45 -14.56 -0.42
C GLU A 303 -18.16 -15.59 0.46
N GLU A 304 -18.46 -16.77 -0.08
CA GLU A 304 -18.98 -17.89 0.69
C GLU A 304 -17.97 -18.40 1.72
N PHE A 305 -16.70 -18.44 1.33
CA PHE A 305 -15.62 -18.81 2.22
C PHE A 305 -15.48 -17.80 3.39
N ALA A 306 -15.56 -16.49 3.11
CA ALA A 306 -15.55 -15.47 4.13
C ALA A 306 -16.72 -15.60 5.11
N ARG A 307 -17.94 -15.80 4.58
CA ARG A 307 -19.14 -16.05 5.41
C ARG A 307 -19.02 -17.27 6.29
N THR A 308 -18.52 -18.36 5.73
CA THR A 308 -18.32 -19.61 6.49
C THR A 308 -17.33 -19.42 7.66
N LYS A 309 -16.26 -18.63 7.45
CA LYS A 309 -15.34 -18.28 8.54
C LYS A 309 -16.02 -17.43 9.62
N LEU A 310 -16.85 -16.48 9.23
CA LEU A 310 -17.61 -15.65 10.17
C LEU A 310 -18.61 -16.48 10.99
N GLU A 311 -19.29 -17.41 10.35
CA GLU A 311 -20.24 -18.31 11.03
C GLU A 311 -19.52 -19.24 12.00
N PHE A 312 -18.39 -19.80 11.60
CA PHE A 312 -17.57 -20.62 12.48
C PHE A 312 -17.06 -19.86 13.69
N ALA A 313 -16.74 -18.58 13.55
CA ALA A 313 -16.23 -17.75 14.62
C ALA A 313 -17.30 -17.40 15.68
N LYS A 314 -18.60 -17.41 15.31
CA LYS A 314 -19.68 -17.03 16.23
C LYS A 314 -19.71 -17.89 17.51
N GLY A 315 -19.81 -17.23 18.64
CA GLY A 315 -19.84 -17.88 19.95
C GLY A 315 -18.51 -18.49 20.40
N THR A 316 -17.44 -18.30 19.63
CA THR A 316 -16.09 -18.76 19.99
C THR A 316 -15.21 -17.59 20.37
N MET A 317 -14.01 -17.88 20.92
CA MET A 317 -12.98 -16.86 21.16
C MET A 317 -12.50 -16.19 19.86
N LEU A 318 -12.87 -16.75 18.71
CA LEU A 318 -12.58 -16.20 17.37
C LEU A 318 -13.56 -15.09 16.97
N GLU A 319 -14.68 -14.95 17.66
CA GLU A 319 -15.65 -13.87 17.48
C GLU A 319 -15.13 -12.57 18.10
N TYR A 320 -14.01 -12.10 17.61
CA TYR A 320 -13.38 -10.87 18.08
C TYR A 320 -13.76 -9.71 17.17
N GLY A 321 -14.95 -9.14 17.39
CA GLY A 321 -15.48 -8.11 16.49
C GLY A 321 -15.72 -8.63 15.07
N GLY A 322 -16.85 -8.36 14.48
CA GLY A 322 -17.31 -8.97 13.22
C GLY A 322 -16.37 -8.86 12.01
N ASP A 323 -15.35 -8.00 12.09
CA ASP A 323 -14.46 -7.66 10.98
C ASP A 323 -12.98 -7.81 11.34
N THR A 324 -12.62 -8.78 12.14
CA THR A 324 -11.25 -8.87 12.63
C THR A 324 -10.31 -9.60 11.68
N CYS A 325 -9.08 -9.12 11.55
CA CYS A 325 -7.98 -9.80 10.90
C CYS A 325 -7.74 -11.21 11.47
N PHE A 326 -8.18 -11.46 12.69
CA PHE A 326 -8.09 -12.74 13.35
C PHE A 326 -8.77 -13.85 12.57
N GLY A 327 -9.93 -13.64 12.02
CA GLY A 327 -10.59 -14.65 11.22
C GLY A 327 -9.88 -14.93 9.88
N SER A 328 -9.12 -13.98 9.34
CA SER A 328 -8.27 -14.27 8.19
C SER A 328 -7.10 -15.17 8.56
N HIS A 329 -6.63 -15.11 9.81
CA HIS A 329 -5.54 -15.93 10.31
C HIS A 329 -5.95 -17.37 10.59
N VAL A 330 -7.22 -17.68 10.76
CA VAL A 330 -7.70 -19.06 10.90
C VAL A 330 -7.24 -19.95 9.73
N TRP A 331 -6.98 -19.35 8.57
CA TRP A 331 -6.42 -20.03 7.40
C TRP A 331 -4.94 -19.74 7.14
N CYS A 332 -4.22 -19.17 8.09
CA CYS A 332 -2.81 -18.93 7.90
C CYS A 332 -2.06 -20.25 7.73
N CYS A 333 -1.60 -20.55 6.50
CA CYS A 333 -0.83 -21.76 6.21
C CYS A 333 0.60 -21.68 6.76
N LYS A 334 1.03 -20.50 7.22
CA LYS A 334 2.40 -20.22 7.64
C LYS A 334 2.57 -20.20 9.15
N ILE A 335 1.81 -21.01 9.87
CA ILE A 335 1.87 -21.05 11.34
C ILE A 335 3.28 -21.39 11.87
N THR A 336 4.09 -22.07 11.08
CA THR A 336 5.47 -22.40 11.42
C THR A 336 6.43 -21.21 11.30
N LYS A 337 6.00 -20.09 10.70
CA LYS A 337 6.79 -18.87 10.60
C LYS A 337 6.29 -17.84 11.61
N PRO A 338 7.18 -17.11 12.30
CA PRO A 338 6.79 -16.00 13.15
C PRO A 338 5.90 -15.01 12.37
N CYS A 339 4.74 -14.71 12.91
CA CYS A 339 3.85 -13.70 12.40
C CYS A 339 3.39 -12.85 13.57
N TRP A 340 4.01 -11.71 13.73
CA TRP A 340 3.74 -10.85 14.88
C TRP A 340 2.28 -10.36 14.95
N ILE A 341 1.57 -10.27 13.82
CA ILE A 341 0.14 -9.94 13.81
C ILE A 341 -0.64 -11.08 14.47
N ARG A 342 -0.45 -12.29 13.98
CA ARG A 342 -1.06 -13.49 14.55
C ARG A 342 -0.66 -13.64 16.02
N ASP A 343 0.64 -13.62 16.28
CA ASP A 343 1.19 -13.86 17.61
C ASP A 343 0.73 -12.78 18.59
N GLY A 344 0.63 -11.51 18.16
CA GLY A 344 0.10 -10.42 18.96
C GLY A 344 -1.39 -10.58 19.27
N VAL A 345 -2.21 -10.96 18.28
CA VAL A 345 -3.63 -11.22 18.48
C VAL A 345 -3.85 -12.45 19.38
N LEU A 346 -3.14 -13.54 19.13
CA LEU A 346 -3.22 -14.74 19.94
C LEU A 346 -2.87 -14.45 21.41
N HIS A 347 -1.80 -13.68 21.63
CA HIS A 347 -1.41 -13.25 22.96
C HIS A 347 -2.50 -12.41 23.64
N THR A 348 -3.11 -11.48 22.91
CA THR A 348 -4.17 -10.59 23.44
C THR A 348 -5.42 -11.37 23.89
N ILE A 349 -5.76 -12.44 23.19
CA ILE A 349 -6.91 -13.29 23.50
C ILE A 349 -6.57 -14.53 24.34
N GLY A 350 -5.29 -14.65 24.75
CA GLY A 350 -4.82 -15.75 25.60
C GLY A 350 -4.77 -17.12 24.91
N LEU A 351 -4.66 -17.16 23.58
CA LEU A 351 -4.49 -18.41 22.83
C LEU A 351 -3.02 -18.71 22.56
N SER A 352 -2.62 -19.94 22.86
CA SER A 352 -1.35 -20.49 22.43
C SER A 352 -1.37 -20.94 20.96
N ASP A 353 -0.19 -21.09 20.36
CA ASP A 353 -0.05 -21.62 19.00
C ASP A 353 -0.70 -23.01 18.82
N VAL A 354 -0.65 -23.83 19.87
CA VAL A 354 -1.25 -25.18 19.87
C VAL A 354 -2.77 -25.11 19.84
N GLU A 355 -3.35 -24.24 20.64
CA GLU A 355 -4.81 -24.02 20.66
C GLU A 355 -5.28 -23.42 19.35
N TYR A 356 -4.53 -22.48 18.81
CA TYR A 356 -4.81 -21.92 17.48
C TYR A 356 -4.79 -23.00 16.38
N MET A 357 -3.83 -23.93 16.41
CA MET A 357 -3.78 -25.05 15.46
C MET A 357 -4.98 -25.99 15.60
N LYS A 358 -5.46 -26.23 16.80
CA LYS A 358 -6.68 -27.02 17.04
C LYS A 358 -7.90 -26.33 16.44
N LEU A 359 -8.07 -25.03 16.68
CA LEU A 359 -9.16 -24.25 16.11
C LEU A 359 -9.09 -24.21 14.58
N LYS A 360 -7.89 -24.06 14.02
CA LYS A 360 -7.68 -24.12 12.57
C LYS A 360 -8.13 -25.45 11.96
N LYS A 361 -7.82 -26.55 12.63
CA LYS A 361 -8.28 -27.88 12.21
C LYS A 361 -9.79 -27.97 12.27
N GLN A 362 -10.40 -27.53 13.36
CA GLN A 362 -11.85 -27.53 13.53
C GLN A 362 -12.55 -26.70 12.45
N LEU A 363 -12.02 -25.54 12.09
CA LEU A 363 -12.55 -24.76 11.01
C LEU A 363 -12.42 -25.49 9.65
N ALA A 364 -11.29 -26.16 9.42
CA ALA A 364 -11.11 -26.92 8.18
C ALA A 364 -12.11 -28.06 8.08
N ASP A 365 -12.32 -28.79 9.17
CA ASP A 365 -13.28 -29.87 9.24
C ASP A 365 -14.72 -29.32 9.06
N TYR A 366 -15.08 -28.23 9.75
CA TYR A 366 -16.38 -27.59 9.60
C TYR A 366 -16.67 -27.15 8.16
N VAL A 367 -15.72 -26.53 7.49
CA VAL A 367 -15.90 -26.09 6.12
C VAL A 367 -16.01 -27.27 5.15
N LEU A 368 -15.23 -28.33 5.38
CA LEU A 368 -15.32 -29.56 4.56
C LEU A 368 -16.65 -30.27 4.73
N ASP A 369 -17.19 -30.32 5.95
CA ASP A 369 -18.47 -30.95 6.25
C ASP A 369 -19.68 -30.18 5.69
N HIS A 370 -19.52 -28.84 5.54
CA HIS A 370 -20.56 -27.96 5.01
C HIS A 370 -20.31 -27.58 3.53
N ALA A 371 -19.24 -28.09 2.91
CA ALA A 371 -18.98 -27.89 1.51
C ALA A 371 -20.10 -28.54 0.69
N ARG A 372 -20.81 -27.77 -0.12
CA ARG A 372 -21.73 -28.30 -1.11
C ARG A 372 -20.93 -29.16 -2.07
N ILE A 373 -21.10 -30.46 -2.00
CA ILE A 373 -20.63 -31.37 -3.03
C ILE A 373 -21.49 -31.05 -4.27
N PRO A 374 -20.87 -30.59 -5.39
CA PRO A 374 -21.64 -30.47 -6.62
C PRO A 374 -22.30 -31.85 -6.91
N VAL A 375 -23.60 -31.90 -6.91
CA VAL A 375 -24.29 -33.03 -7.44
C VAL A 375 -23.95 -33.08 -8.94
N ASN A 376 -23.13 -34.03 -9.35
CA ASN A 376 -22.94 -34.29 -10.76
C ASN A 376 -24.32 -34.68 -11.29
N GLU A 377 -25.00 -33.75 -11.92
CA GLU A 377 -26.10 -34.08 -12.82
C GLU A 377 -25.49 -34.68 -14.10
N SER A 378 -25.11 -35.94 -13.99
CA SER A 378 -24.83 -36.77 -15.14
C SER A 378 -25.02 -38.21 -14.72
N ASP A 379 -26.25 -38.65 -14.81
CA ASP A 379 -26.69 -39.98 -15.27
C ASP A 379 -27.98 -39.82 -16.06
#